data_b6bc9b65d5788b98778810fc83a7cad5
#
_entry.id   b6bc9b65d5788b98778810fc83a7cad5
#
_cell.length_a   1.000
_cell.length_b   1.000
_cell.length_c   1.000
_cell.angle_alpha   90.00
_cell.angle_beta   90.00
_cell.angle_gamma   90.00
#
_symmetry.space_group_name_H-M   'P 1'
#
loop_
_entity.id
_entity.type
_entity.pdbx_description
1 polymer ?
#
loop_
_entity_poly.entity_id
_entity_poly.type
_entity_poly.pdbx_seq_one_letter_code
_entity_poly.pdbx_strand_id
1 'polypeptide(L)'
;MGLLKKIYITIITFVVLVSCGSSNDTGSADASIVSTKNINTTFNNEYRRHIKEYYGQIESKEYEVIRKKIEQELPYKISPQDAVLIHFRQQADNCISMRENGSNYLTSLKFNLKMSSKVSRGQGLSDFFVFTKDAYLMDRVAMKNNFIMDSGFFSNNIFTEREMCSAFIIIKPNGKFLKYYGEDYYTKIKDFLSTD
;
A
#
# COMPACT_ATOMS: atom_id res chain seq x y z
N MET A 1 56.60 28.26 29.15
CA MET A 1 55.35 27.58 28.82
C MET A 1 54.13 28.53 28.83
N GLY A 2 54.24 29.66 28.15
CA GLY A 2 53.29 30.78 28.26
C GLY A 2 52.94 31.49 26.95
N LEU A 3 53.66 31.24 25.85
CA LEU A 3 53.43 31.95 24.59
C LEU A 3 52.48 31.20 23.59
N LEU A 4 52.44 29.91 23.67
CA LEU A 4 51.59 29.10 22.78
C LEU A 4 50.09 29.13 23.11
N LYS A 5 49.71 29.49 24.34
CA LYS A 5 48.31 29.62 24.74
C LYS A 5 47.64 30.92 24.29
N LYS A 6 48.42 31.98 23.98
CA LYS A 6 47.84 33.26 23.53
C LYS A 6 47.53 33.30 22.01
N ILE A 7 48.15 32.41 21.24
CA ILE A 7 47.94 32.37 19.77
C ILE A 7 46.64 31.61 19.42
N TYR A 8 46.24 30.65 20.26
CA TYR A 8 45.00 29.88 20.01
C TYR A 8 43.71 30.65 20.25
N ILE A 9 43.73 31.66 21.12
CA ILE A 9 42.52 32.45 21.44
C ILE A 9 42.24 33.51 20.37
N THR A 10 43.25 33.95 19.64
CA THR A 10 43.09 35.00 18.61
C THR A 10 42.58 34.44 17.25
N ILE A 11 42.71 33.15 17.00
CA ILE A 11 42.26 32.52 15.76
C ILE A 11 40.77 32.14 15.81
N ILE A 12 40.21 31.91 17.00
CA ILE A 12 38.81 31.53 17.16
C ILE A 12 37.82 32.70 17.00
N THR A 13 38.31 33.94 17.18
CA THR A 13 37.43 35.13 17.08
C THR A 13 37.24 35.66 15.66
N PHE A 14 37.91 35.11 14.64
CA PHE A 14 37.85 35.64 13.27
C PHE A 14 36.99 34.81 12.30
N VAL A 15 36.37 33.71 12.75
CA VAL A 15 35.59 32.81 11.88
C VAL A 15 34.08 33.09 11.94
N VAL A 16 33.59 34.06 12.69
CA VAL A 16 32.16 34.25 12.94
C VAL A 16 31.54 35.44 12.15
N LEU A 17 32.28 36.11 11.27
CA LEU A 17 31.76 37.29 10.56
C LEU A 17 31.73 37.18 9.02
N VAL A 18 31.53 35.97 8.46
CA VAL A 18 31.22 35.83 7.03
C VAL A 18 30.00 34.95 6.89
N SER A 19 28.85 35.51 7.14
CA SER A 19 27.61 34.96 6.63
C SER A 19 26.50 36.00 6.79
N CYS A 20 26.18 36.69 5.73
CA CYS A 20 24.88 37.15 5.33
C CYS A 20 25.05 38.12 4.14
N GLY A 21 25.33 37.55 2.99
CA GLY A 21 25.06 38.18 1.71
C GLY A 21 23.63 37.90 1.30
N SER A 22 22.72 38.73 1.69
CA SER A 22 21.36 38.78 1.16
C SER A 22 21.44 39.39 -0.27
N SER A 23 21.47 38.53 -1.28
CA SER A 23 21.25 38.93 -2.64
C SER A 23 19.75 39.10 -2.88
N ASN A 24 19.28 40.32 -2.84
CA ASN A 24 17.99 40.70 -3.45
C ASN A 24 18.11 40.61 -4.98
N ASP A 25 17.81 39.43 -5.52
CA ASP A 25 17.47 39.33 -6.93
C ASP A 25 15.97 39.62 -7.11
N THR A 26 15.69 40.86 -7.41
CA THR A 26 14.43 41.30 -8.03
C THR A 26 14.40 40.81 -9.46
N GLY A 27 14.18 39.57 -9.70
CA GLY A 27 13.83 38.94 -10.94
C GLY A 27 12.34 38.66 -10.94
N SER A 28 11.56 39.59 -11.44
CA SER A 28 10.15 39.41 -11.81
C SER A 28 10.04 38.34 -12.88
N ALA A 29 9.86 37.10 -12.46
CA ALA A 29 9.26 36.04 -13.24
C ALA A 29 7.97 35.68 -12.53
N ASP A 30 6.89 36.22 -13.03
CA ASP A 30 5.52 35.89 -12.71
C ASP A 30 5.25 34.47 -13.27
N ALA A 31 5.99 33.48 -12.75
CA ALA A 31 5.62 32.10 -12.85
C ALA A 31 4.51 31.93 -11.82
N SER A 32 3.27 31.97 -12.31
CA SER A 32 2.12 31.52 -11.56
C SER A 32 2.52 30.20 -10.87
N ILE A 33 2.84 30.26 -9.59
CA ILE A 33 2.98 29.09 -8.73
C ILE A 33 1.57 28.53 -8.68
N VAL A 34 1.24 27.69 -9.68
CA VAL A 34 0.07 26.82 -9.61
C VAL A 34 0.26 26.08 -8.31
N SER A 35 -0.53 26.45 -7.33
CA SER A 35 -0.44 25.92 -5.99
C SER A 35 -0.58 24.39 -6.09
N THR A 36 0.54 23.68 -6.04
CA THR A 36 0.60 22.21 -6.00
C THR A 36 -0.27 21.65 -4.88
N LYS A 37 -0.57 22.46 -3.88
CA LYS A 37 -1.48 22.18 -2.77
C LYS A 37 -2.92 21.90 -3.22
N ASN A 38 -3.42 22.60 -4.25
CA ASN A 38 -4.78 22.40 -4.76
C ASN A 38 -4.88 21.13 -5.62
N ILE A 39 -3.87 20.82 -6.43
CA ILE A 39 -3.85 19.60 -7.26
C ILE A 39 -3.87 18.36 -6.36
N ASN A 40 -3.02 18.32 -5.33
CA ASN A 40 -3.00 17.21 -4.38
C ASN A 40 -4.32 17.07 -3.59
N THR A 41 -4.94 18.20 -3.23
CA THR A 41 -6.21 18.16 -2.48
C THR A 41 -7.35 17.63 -3.34
N THR A 42 -7.46 18.04 -4.59
CA THR A 42 -8.49 17.57 -5.53
C THR A 42 -8.31 16.08 -5.81
N PHE A 43 -7.10 15.64 -6.14
CA PHE A 43 -6.78 14.23 -6.38
C PHE A 43 -7.09 13.37 -5.15
N ASN A 44 -6.66 13.77 -3.96
CA ASN A 44 -6.90 13.03 -2.73
C ASN A 44 -8.39 12.95 -2.39
N ASN A 45 -9.17 13.99 -2.65
CA ASN A 45 -10.61 13.99 -2.40
C ASN A 45 -11.35 13.06 -3.37
N GLU A 46 -10.97 13.05 -4.63
CA GLU A 46 -11.53 12.12 -5.61
C GLU A 46 -11.17 10.68 -5.27
N TYR A 47 -9.92 10.41 -4.98
CA TYR A 47 -9.46 9.09 -4.56
C TYR A 47 -10.19 8.59 -3.32
N ARG A 48 -10.33 9.41 -2.28
CA ARG A 48 -11.00 9.03 -1.02
C ARG A 48 -12.47 8.71 -1.19
N ARG A 49 -13.16 9.29 -2.16
CA ARG A 49 -14.58 8.98 -2.44
C ARG A 49 -14.79 7.53 -2.87
N HIS A 50 -13.79 6.90 -3.46
CA HIS A 50 -13.86 5.53 -3.97
C HIS A 50 -13.31 4.49 -3.00
N ILE A 51 -12.70 4.92 -1.89
CA ILE A 51 -12.26 4.01 -0.83
C ILE A 51 -13.51 3.51 -0.09
N LYS A 52 -13.60 2.20 0.06
CA LYS A 52 -14.67 1.54 0.81
C LYS A 52 -14.10 0.55 1.81
N GLU A 53 -14.66 0.52 2.99
CA GLU A 53 -14.26 -0.34 4.10
C GLU A 53 -15.49 -1.08 4.65
N TYR A 54 -15.37 -2.39 4.80
CA TYR A 54 -16.42 -3.24 5.34
C TYR A 54 -15.83 -4.09 6.47
N TYR A 55 -16.38 -3.93 7.65
CA TYR A 55 -16.03 -4.71 8.84
C TYR A 55 -17.21 -5.61 9.20
N GLY A 56 -16.89 -6.79 9.74
CA GLY A 56 -17.94 -7.67 10.19
C GLY A 56 -17.43 -8.89 10.94
N GLN A 57 -18.38 -9.72 11.30
CA GLN A 57 -18.17 -11.00 11.97
C GLN A 57 -18.91 -12.06 11.17
N ILE A 58 -18.20 -13.08 10.74
CA ILE A 58 -18.76 -14.27 10.10
C ILE A 58 -19.13 -15.26 11.22
N GLU A 59 -20.33 -15.75 11.21
CA GLU A 59 -20.79 -16.78 12.14
C GLU A 59 -19.95 -18.07 11.98
N SER A 60 -19.68 -18.78 13.07
CA SER A 60 -18.74 -19.91 13.09
C SER A 60 -19.05 -20.98 12.05
N LYS A 61 -20.33 -21.31 11.82
CA LYS A 61 -20.73 -22.28 10.79
C LYS A 61 -20.47 -21.79 9.37
N GLU A 62 -20.71 -20.51 9.12
CA GLU A 62 -20.49 -19.88 7.82
C GLU A 62 -18.98 -19.69 7.57
N TYR A 63 -18.21 -19.39 8.62
CA TYR A 63 -16.76 -19.23 8.54
C TYR A 63 -16.08 -20.46 7.97
N GLU A 64 -16.41 -21.65 8.48
CA GLU A 64 -15.84 -22.92 7.99
C GLU A 64 -16.19 -23.15 6.51
N VAL A 65 -17.41 -22.84 6.11
CA VAL A 65 -17.85 -22.98 4.72
C VAL A 65 -17.10 -22.01 3.80
N ILE A 66 -17.00 -20.73 4.21
CA ILE A 66 -16.32 -19.70 3.42
C ILE A 66 -14.83 -20.01 3.34
N ARG A 67 -14.21 -20.36 4.45
CA ARG A 67 -12.80 -20.73 4.50
C ARG A 67 -12.49 -21.90 3.56
N LYS A 68 -13.29 -22.95 3.61
CA LYS A 68 -13.14 -24.11 2.72
C LYS A 68 -13.27 -23.72 1.24
N LYS A 69 -14.20 -22.85 0.90
CA LYS A 69 -14.34 -22.34 -0.48
C LYS A 69 -13.11 -21.53 -0.91
N ILE A 70 -12.60 -20.66 -0.05
CA ILE A 70 -11.37 -19.91 -0.31
C ILE A 70 -10.20 -20.87 -0.54
N GLU A 71 -10.04 -21.89 0.31
CA GLU A 71 -8.97 -22.88 0.18
C GLU A 71 -9.03 -23.71 -1.11
N GLN A 72 -10.23 -23.90 -1.68
CA GLN A 72 -10.39 -24.58 -2.98
C GLN A 72 -9.85 -23.75 -4.16
N GLU A 73 -9.84 -22.43 -4.02
CA GLU A 73 -9.37 -21.49 -5.03
C GLU A 73 -7.86 -21.18 -4.91
N LEU A 74 -7.25 -21.58 -3.80
CA LEU A 74 -5.85 -21.27 -3.50
C LEU A 74 -4.95 -22.51 -3.71
N PRO A 75 -3.67 -22.29 -4.12
CA PRO A 75 -2.75 -23.38 -4.40
C PRO A 75 -2.24 -24.11 -3.14
N TYR A 76 -2.46 -23.53 -1.97
CA TYR A 76 -1.95 -24.04 -0.70
C TYR A 76 -3.05 -24.06 0.36
N LYS A 77 -2.96 -25.04 1.27
CA LYS A 77 -3.83 -25.07 2.46
C LYS A 77 -3.44 -23.95 3.42
N ILE A 78 -4.44 -23.38 4.06
CA ILE A 78 -4.29 -22.34 5.06
C ILE A 78 -4.23 -23.04 6.44
N SER A 79 -3.24 -22.69 7.26
CA SER A 79 -3.18 -23.18 8.64
C SER A 79 -4.46 -22.78 9.40
N PRO A 80 -5.12 -23.67 10.16
CA PRO A 80 -6.34 -23.33 10.89
C PRO A 80 -6.17 -22.16 11.87
N GLN A 81 -4.95 -21.91 12.32
CA GLN A 81 -4.63 -20.84 13.26
C GLN A 81 -4.30 -19.52 12.57
N ASP A 82 -4.10 -19.54 11.25
CA ASP A 82 -3.73 -18.33 10.52
C ASP A 82 -4.96 -17.53 10.10
N ALA A 83 -4.85 -16.20 10.19
CA ALA A 83 -5.71 -15.31 9.45
C ALA A 83 -5.42 -15.43 7.94
N VAL A 84 -6.42 -15.24 7.12
CA VAL A 84 -6.31 -15.28 5.65
C VAL A 84 -6.31 -13.87 5.13
N LEU A 85 -5.28 -13.51 4.36
CA LEU A 85 -5.19 -12.23 3.66
C LEU A 85 -5.18 -12.47 2.14
N ILE A 86 -6.21 -11.99 1.46
CA ILE A 86 -6.30 -12.03 0.00
C ILE A 86 -6.10 -10.60 -0.52
N HIS A 87 -4.98 -10.37 -1.19
CA HIS A 87 -4.77 -9.18 -2.02
C HIS A 87 -5.42 -9.40 -3.37
N PHE A 88 -6.28 -8.48 -3.78
CA PHE A 88 -7.03 -8.62 -5.01
C PHE A 88 -6.73 -7.47 -5.98
N ARG A 89 -6.52 -7.80 -7.24
CA ARG A 89 -6.30 -6.83 -8.32
C ARG A 89 -7.26 -7.09 -9.46
N GLN A 90 -7.86 -6.02 -9.95
CA GLN A 90 -8.82 -6.04 -11.05
C GLN A 90 -8.66 -4.79 -11.91
N GLN A 91 -9.27 -4.78 -13.08
CA GLN A 91 -9.47 -3.53 -13.81
C GLN A 91 -10.64 -2.78 -13.22
N ALA A 92 -10.48 -1.46 -13.03
CA ALA A 92 -11.52 -0.57 -12.52
C ALA A 92 -11.28 0.86 -13.01
N ASP A 93 -12.30 1.72 -12.86
CA ASP A 93 -12.26 3.08 -13.40
C ASP A 93 -11.27 3.99 -12.67
N ASN A 94 -11.05 3.77 -11.36
CA ASN A 94 -10.22 4.62 -10.50
C ASN A 94 -8.87 3.97 -10.16
N CYS A 95 -8.18 3.45 -11.16
CA CYS A 95 -6.86 2.82 -11.00
C CYS A 95 -5.74 3.87 -10.98
N ILE A 96 -5.05 4.00 -9.86
CA ILE A 96 -3.81 4.79 -9.81
C ILE A 96 -2.71 4.09 -10.61
N SER A 97 -2.62 2.77 -10.47
CA SER A 97 -1.62 1.96 -11.16
C SER A 97 -1.65 2.06 -12.69
N MET A 98 -2.79 2.34 -13.29
CA MET A 98 -2.90 2.56 -14.74
C MET A 98 -2.29 3.89 -15.21
N ARG A 99 -2.04 4.82 -14.29
CA ARG A 99 -1.35 6.09 -14.56
C ARG A 99 0.18 5.93 -14.51
N GLU A 100 0.67 4.83 -13.99
CA GLU A 100 2.09 4.51 -13.94
C GLU A 100 2.54 3.81 -15.24
N ASN A 101 3.80 4.04 -15.63
CA ASN A 101 4.38 3.21 -16.68
C ASN A 101 4.59 1.76 -16.17
N GLY A 102 4.57 0.79 -17.10
CA GLY A 102 4.62 -0.63 -16.72
C GLY A 102 5.85 -1.04 -15.90
N SER A 103 6.96 -0.30 -16.00
CA SER A 103 8.17 -0.55 -15.19
C SER A 103 7.95 -0.17 -13.73
N ASN A 104 7.37 1.00 -13.48
CA ASN A 104 7.05 1.48 -12.14
C ASN A 104 6.02 0.57 -11.48
N TYR A 105 5.00 0.17 -12.21
CA TYR A 105 3.99 -0.76 -11.71
C TYR A 105 4.59 -2.09 -11.24
N LEU A 106 5.47 -2.71 -12.04
CA LEU A 106 6.13 -3.97 -11.65
C LEU A 106 7.05 -3.79 -10.45
N THR A 107 7.65 -2.61 -10.29
CA THR A 107 8.46 -2.28 -9.11
C THR A 107 7.58 -2.13 -7.87
N SER A 108 6.47 -1.42 -7.97
CA SER A 108 5.47 -1.29 -6.92
C SER A 108 4.90 -2.64 -6.51
N LEU A 109 4.62 -3.51 -7.47
CA LEU A 109 4.14 -4.87 -7.22
C LEU A 109 5.15 -5.73 -6.44
N LYS A 110 6.44 -5.67 -6.80
CA LYS A 110 7.51 -6.34 -6.03
C LYS A 110 7.63 -5.80 -4.61
N PHE A 111 7.49 -4.49 -4.46
CA PHE A 111 7.48 -3.85 -3.15
C PHE A 111 6.31 -4.34 -2.31
N ASN A 112 5.11 -4.42 -2.89
CA ASN A 112 3.91 -4.92 -2.22
C ASN A 112 4.08 -6.38 -1.76
N LEU A 113 4.63 -7.25 -2.60
CA LEU A 113 4.97 -8.63 -2.20
C LEU A 113 5.93 -8.67 -0.99
N LYS A 114 6.98 -7.85 -1.02
CA LYS A 114 7.93 -7.75 0.08
C LYS A 114 7.28 -7.22 1.36
N MET A 115 6.42 -6.22 1.26
CA MET A 115 5.70 -5.66 2.41
C MET A 115 4.71 -6.65 2.99
N SER A 116 3.94 -7.36 2.16
CA SER A 116 3.03 -8.40 2.60
C SER A 116 3.78 -9.51 3.34
N SER A 117 4.83 -10.05 2.75
CA SER A 117 5.69 -11.04 3.39
C SER A 117 6.30 -10.57 4.72
N LYS A 118 6.58 -9.27 4.87
CA LYS A 118 7.05 -8.69 6.13
C LYS A 118 5.94 -8.63 7.18
N VAL A 119 4.72 -8.30 6.76
CA VAL A 119 3.55 -8.23 7.66
C VAL A 119 3.12 -9.63 8.08
N SER A 120 3.17 -10.61 7.17
CA SER A 120 2.72 -11.98 7.43
C SER A 120 3.65 -12.75 8.37
N ARG A 121 4.96 -12.45 8.32
CA ARG A 121 5.94 -13.17 9.16
C ARG A 121 5.68 -12.95 10.65
N GLY A 122 5.43 -14.05 11.37
CA GLY A 122 5.25 -14.03 12.82
C GLY A 122 3.90 -13.48 13.29
N GLN A 123 2.95 -13.25 12.37
CA GLN A 123 1.61 -12.76 12.70
C GLN A 123 0.52 -13.84 12.57
N GLY A 124 0.87 -15.09 12.27
CA GLY A 124 -0.14 -16.13 11.99
C GLY A 124 -1.04 -15.71 10.83
N LEU A 125 -0.43 -15.30 9.72
CA LEU A 125 -1.12 -14.77 8.55
C LEU A 125 -0.66 -15.51 7.30
N SER A 126 -1.60 -16.12 6.59
CA SER A 126 -1.40 -16.67 5.25
C SER A 126 -1.87 -15.65 4.21
N ASP A 127 -0.97 -15.17 3.34
CA ASP A 127 -1.26 -14.15 2.35
C ASP A 127 -1.17 -14.65 0.91
N PHE A 128 -2.10 -14.19 0.06
CA PHE A 128 -2.25 -14.60 -1.32
C PHE A 128 -2.52 -13.39 -2.22
N PHE A 129 -1.97 -13.42 -3.43
CA PHE A 129 -2.16 -12.39 -4.43
C PHE A 129 -3.00 -12.94 -5.58
N VAL A 130 -4.24 -12.46 -5.68
CA VAL A 130 -5.24 -12.88 -6.67
C VAL A 130 -5.46 -11.76 -7.67
N PHE A 131 -5.54 -12.11 -8.95
CA PHE A 131 -5.70 -11.18 -10.06
C PHE A 131 -6.82 -11.64 -10.99
N THR A 132 -7.65 -10.71 -11.42
CA THR A 132 -8.58 -10.97 -12.52
C THR A 132 -7.84 -11.02 -13.86
N LYS A 133 -8.42 -11.67 -14.84
CA LYS A 133 -7.85 -11.79 -16.19
C LYS A 133 -7.62 -10.43 -16.87
N ASP A 134 -8.43 -9.44 -16.53
CA ASP A 134 -8.39 -8.07 -17.07
C ASP A 134 -7.53 -7.10 -16.24
N ALA A 135 -6.88 -7.57 -15.16
CA ALA A 135 -6.04 -6.72 -14.34
C ALA A 135 -4.85 -6.15 -15.14
N TYR A 136 -4.44 -4.93 -14.80
CA TYR A 136 -3.37 -4.22 -15.49
C TYR A 136 -2.06 -5.01 -15.51
N LEU A 137 -1.45 -5.14 -16.70
CA LEU A 137 -0.22 -5.90 -16.97
C LEU A 137 -0.28 -7.37 -16.53
N MET A 138 -1.44 -8.00 -16.56
CA MET A 138 -1.59 -9.39 -16.18
C MET A 138 -0.67 -10.32 -16.95
N ASP A 139 -0.43 -10.10 -18.23
CA ASP A 139 0.50 -10.90 -19.07
C ASP A 139 1.90 -10.98 -18.49
N ARG A 140 2.37 -9.89 -17.84
CA ARG A 140 3.71 -9.82 -17.23
C ARG A 140 3.72 -10.37 -15.80
N VAL A 141 2.57 -10.42 -15.16
CA VAL A 141 2.40 -10.87 -13.76
C VAL A 141 2.14 -12.37 -13.70
N ALA A 142 1.33 -12.90 -14.61
CA ALA A 142 0.94 -14.33 -14.67
C ALA A 142 2.13 -15.31 -14.79
N MET A 143 3.27 -14.83 -15.31
CA MET A 143 4.49 -15.65 -15.41
C MET A 143 5.24 -15.84 -14.09
N LYS A 144 4.73 -15.29 -12.97
CA LYS A 144 5.39 -15.38 -11.65
C LYS A 144 4.58 -16.27 -10.72
N ASN A 145 5.23 -17.26 -10.14
CA ASN A 145 4.62 -18.31 -9.32
C ASN A 145 3.86 -17.86 -8.06
N ASN A 146 3.93 -16.55 -7.72
CA ASN A 146 3.30 -16.01 -6.50
C ASN A 146 1.94 -15.38 -6.75
N PHE A 147 1.43 -15.44 -8.00
CA PHE A 147 0.18 -14.82 -8.38
C PHE A 147 -0.84 -15.86 -8.81
N ILE A 148 -2.06 -15.68 -8.35
CA ILE A 148 -3.17 -16.60 -8.58
C ILE A 148 -4.16 -15.91 -9.53
N MET A 149 -4.48 -16.56 -10.63
CA MET A 149 -5.55 -16.10 -11.50
C MET A 149 -6.90 -16.39 -10.85
N ASP A 150 -7.73 -15.37 -10.72
CA ASP A 150 -9.10 -15.54 -10.23
C ASP A 150 -9.90 -16.43 -11.21
N SER A 151 -10.51 -17.49 -10.69
CA SER A 151 -11.44 -18.34 -11.43
C SER A 151 -12.79 -17.65 -11.73
N GLY A 152 -13.00 -16.50 -11.12
CA GLY A 152 -14.27 -15.80 -11.01
C GLY A 152 -14.87 -15.91 -9.60
N PHE A 153 -14.31 -16.72 -8.74
CA PHE A 153 -14.84 -16.88 -7.39
C PHE A 153 -14.69 -15.60 -6.57
N PHE A 154 -13.49 -15.03 -6.53
CA PHE A 154 -13.22 -13.83 -5.74
C PHE A 154 -13.94 -12.61 -6.29
N SER A 155 -13.92 -12.40 -7.61
CA SER A 155 -14.58 -11.26 -8.25
C SER A 155 -16.10 -11.29 -8.14
N ASN A 156 -16.72 -12.49 -8.16
CA ASN A 156 -18.17 -12.61 -8.13
C ASN A 156 -18.75 -12.71 -6.71
N ASN A 157 -17.97 -13.15 -5.72
CA ASN A 157 -18.50 -13.41 -4.38
C ASN A 157 -17.93 -12.52 -3.29
N ILE A 158 -16.69 -12.03 -3.44
CA ILE A 158 -16.00 -11.27 -2.40
C ILE A 158 -15.75 -9.83 -2.83
N PHE A 159 -15.14 -9.62 -3.99
CA PHE A 159 -14.76 -8.30 -4.51
C PHE A 159 -15.69 -7.87 -5.65
N THR A 160 -16.95 -7.68 -5.33
CA THR A 160 -18.02 -7.41 -6.30
C THR A 160 -18.03 -5.97 -6.84
N GLU A 161 -17.24 -5.08 -6.25
CA GLU A 161 -17.18 -3.68 -6.66
C GLU A 161 -15.97 -3.41 -7.55
N ARG A 162 -16.18 -2.72 -8.67
CA ARG A 162 -15.15 -2.43 -9.68
C ARG A 162 -14.76 -0.95 -9.73
N GLU A 163 -14.85 -0.25 -8.61
CA GLU A 163 -14.44 1.16 -8.54
C GLU A 163 -12.92 1.34 -8.37
N MET A 164 -12.26 0.40 -7.68
CA MET A 164 -10.83 0.45 -7.38
C MET A 164 -10.11 -0.78 -7.94
N CYS A 165 -8.89 -0.58 -8.44
CA CYS A 165 -8.06 -1.67 -8.96
C CYS A 165 -7.49 -2.58 -7.89
N SER A 166 -7.37 -2.08 -6.68
CA SER A 166 -6.80 -2.81 -5.55
C SER A 166 -7.83 -2.96 -4.46
N ALA A 167 -7.89 -4.15 -3.93
CA ALA A 167 -8.67 -4.46 -2.75
C ALA A 167 -7.95 -5.51 -1.91
N PHE A 168 -8.37 -5.70 -0.68
CA PHE A 168 -8.01 -6.87 0.12
C PHE A 168 -9.17 -7.30 1.01
N ILE A 169 -9.14 -8.54 1.40
CA ILE A 169 -9.92 -9.03 2.54
C ILE A 169 -8.97 -9.75 3.49
N ILE A 170 -9.13 -9.47 4.78
CA ILE A 170 -8.48 -10.22 5.85
C ILE A 170 -9.56 -10.84 6.74
N ILE A 171 -9.44 -12.14 7.03
CA ILE A 171 -10.38 -12.87 7.85
C ILE A 171 -9.58 -13.57 8.95
N LYS A 172 -9.86 -13.23 10.20
CA LYS A 172 -9.24 -13.86 11.38
C LYS A 172 -9.84 -15.25 11.66
N PRO A 173 -9.13 -16.13 12.39
CA PRO A 173 -9.66 -17.43 12.77
C PRO A 173 -10.97 -17.38 13.59
N ASN A 174 -11.20 -16.28 14.29
CA ASN A 174 -12.45 -16.04 15.03
C ASN A 174 -13.61 -15.53 14.16
N GLY A 175 -13.43 -15.41 12.83
CA GLY A 175 -14.43 -14.95 11.88
C GLY A 175 -14.52 -13.43 11.72
N LYS A 176 -13.80 -12.61 12.51
CA LYS A 176 -13.74 -11.18 12.27
C LYS A 176 -13.08 -10.90 10.91
N PHE A 177 -13.63 -9.97 10.15
CA PHE A 177 -13.06 -9.62 8.86
C PHE A 177 -13.03 -8.12 8.60
N LEU A 178 -12.08 -7.72 7.74
CA LEU A 178 -12.01 -6.43 7.10
C LEU A 178 -11.89 -6.63 5.59
N LYS A 179 -12.82 -6.09 4.80
CA LYS A 179 -12.71 -5.96 3.36
C LYS A 179 -12.52 -4.49 3.00
N TYR A 180 -11.53 -4.21 2.16
CA TYR A 180 -11.11 -2.86 1.83
C TYR A 180 -10.88 -2.71 0.32
N TYR A 181 -11.35 -1.61 -0.25
CA TYR A 181 -11.06 -1.19 -1.61
C TYR A 181 -10.24 0.09 -1.59
N GLY A 182 -9.04 0.03 -2.11
CA GLY A 182 -8.07 1.14 -2.13
C GLY A 182 -6.65 0.63 -2.31
N GLU A 183 -5.71 1.50 -2.60
CA GLU A 183 -4.33 1.12 -2.91
C GLU A 183 -3.36 1.25 -1.72
N ASP A 184 -3.61 2.17 -0.79
CA ASP A 184 -2.81 2.34 0.43
C ASP A 184 -3.46 1.61 1.61
N TYR A 185 -3.19 0.31 1.74
CA TYR A 185 -3.90 -0.54 2.69
C TYR A 185 -3.04 -1.27 3.74
N TYR A 186 -1.71 -1.21 3.66
CA TYR A 186 -0.87 -1.94 4.62
C TYR A 186 -0.99 -1.47 6.07
N THR A 187 -1.25 -0.18 6.28
CA THR A 187 -1.58 0.36 7.61
C THR A 187 -2.87 -0.26 8.13
N LYS A 188 -3.91 -0.33 7.29
CA LYS A 188 -5.20 -0.95 7.63
C LYS A 188 -5.07 -2.42 8.02
N ILE A 189 -4.24 -3.18 7.31
CA ILE A 189 -3.97 -4.59 7.63
C ILE A 189 -3.34 -4.70 9.02
N LYS A 190 -2.31 -3.89 9.32
CA LYS A 190 -1.63 -3.91 10.62
C LYS A 190 -2.57 -3.52 11.76
N ASP A 191 -3.33 -2.44 11.57
CA ASP A 191 -4.29 -1.96 12.56
C ASP A 191 -5.33 -3.03 12.87
N PHE A 192 -5.87 -3.67 11.83
CA PHE A 192 -6.86 -4.75 12.00
C PHE A 192 -6.26 -5.98 12.68
N LEU A 193 -5.02 -6.36 12.38
CA LEU A 193 -4.34 -7.49 13.04
C LEU A 193 -4.09 -7.22 14.52
N SER A 194 -3.85 -5.97 14.91
CA SER A 194 -3.58 -5.57 16.30
C SER A 194 -4.84 -5.46 17.17
N THR A 195 -6.03 -5.45 16.57
CA THR A 195 -7.30 -5.46 17.32
C THR A 195 -7.70 -6.88 17.66
N ASP A 196 -8.11 -7.14 18.89
CA ASP A 196 -8.65 -8.44 19.33
C ASP A 196 -10.03 -8.75 18.75
#